data_fa554db60f3989d7de0b66d29a19576f
#
_entry.id   fa554db60f3989d7de0b66d29a19576f
#
_cell.length_a   1.000
_cell.length_b   1.000
_cell.length_c   1.000
_cell.angle_alpha   90.00
_cell.angle_beta   90.00
_cell.angle_gamma   90.00
#
_symmetry.space_group_name_H-M   'P 1'
#
loop_
_entity.id
_entity.type
_entity.pdbx_description
1 polymer ?
#
loop_
_entity_poly.entity_id
_entity_poly.type
_entity_poly.pdbx_seq_one_letter_code
_entity_poly.pdbx_strand_id
1 'polypeptide(L)'
;MAGSIEIRNLRVKRGSFVLDVPALDVHPHEIFAILGSTGSGKTVLMEAVAGACSWERGEILLDGKRADTLPIQQRHLGILYQDYALFPHMTVRENIGYGLKVRKTDPAEIERRVDRLLADFGIKAIADRYPGIISGGEAQRTALARALILEPDILLLDEPFSALDPATKRQMYGVMRDVHARFDCTIVFVTHDFAEARILADRVGIVLGGRLRTVRTADRLFDVEGLESDVLAFLDIDNATR
;
A
#
# COMPACT_ATOMS: atom_id res chain seq x y z
N MET A 1 6.01 -8.65 13.56
CA MET A 1 7.34 -8.10 13.18
C MET A 1 7.20 -7.55 11.78
N ALA A 2 7.83 -6.39 11.49
CA ALA A 2 7.76 -5.82 10.14
C ALA A 2 8.37 -6.77 9.11
N GLY A 3 7.66 -6.97 8.01
CA GLY A 3 8.06 -7.89 6.96
C GLY A 3 8.91 -7.24 5.87
N SER A 4 9.70 -8.05 5.14
CA SER A 4 10.43 -7.63 3.96
C SER A 4 9.77 -8.13 2.67
N ILE A 5 10.02 -7.43 1.56
CA ILE A 5 9.66 -7.89 0.22
C ILE A 5 10.93 -7.93 -0.62
N GLU A 6 11.22 -9.08 -1.21
CA GLU A 6 12.27 -9.23 -2.20
C GLU A 6 11.68 -9.74 -3.51
N ILE A 7 12.01 -9.09 -4.61
CA ILE A 7 11.57 -9.47 -5.95
C ILE A 7 12.79 -9.66 -6.83
N ARG A 8 12.82 -10.76 -7.58
CA ARG A 8 13.92 -11.10 -8.50
C ARG A 8 13.35 -11.57 -9.84
N ASN A 9 13.74 -10.88 -10.92
CA ASN A 9 13.40 -11.19 -12.32
C ASN A 9 11.92 -11.44 -12.56
N LEU A 10 11.04 -10.74 -11.85
CA LEU A 10 9.59 -10.91 -11.91
C LEU A 10 9.06 -10.44 -13.26
N ARG A 11 8.24 -11.28 -13.88
CA ARG A 11 7.46 -10.95 -15.08
C ARG A 11 6.01 -11.34 -14.89
N VAL A 12 5.13 -10.33 -14.95
CA VAL A 12 3.67 -10.52 -14.89
C VAL A 12 3.07 -10.14 -16.23
N LYS A 13 2.19 -10.98 -16.77
CA LYS A 13 1.47 -10.70 -18.02
C LYS A 13 -0.03 -10.64 -17.77
N ARG A 14 -0.65 -9.58 -18.30
CA ARG A 14 -2.11 -9.38 -18.31
C ARG A 14 -2.57 -8.96 -19.70
N GLY A 15 -3.11 -9.91 -20.46
CA GLY A 15 -3.45 -9.66 -21.86
C GLY A 15 -2.22 -9.25 -22.66
N SER A 16 -2.25 -8.05 -23.23
CA SER A 16 -1.11 -7.45 -23.96
C SER A 16 -0.12 -6.71 -23.04
N PHE A 17 -0.51 -6.40 -21.80
CA PHE A 17 0.36 -5.68 -20.85
C PHE A 17 1.36 -6.63 -20.20
N VAL A 18 2.59 -6.16 -20.07
CA VAL A 18 3.69 -6.88 -19.39
C VAL A 18 4.32 -5.96 -18.36
N LEU A 19 4.48 -6.49 -17.14
CA LEU A 19 5.28 -5.88 -16.09
C LEU A 19 6.58 -6.65 -15.92
N ASP A 20 7.71 -5.98 -16.01
CA ASP A 20 9.05 -6.53 -15.72
C ASP A 20 9.67 -5.78 -14.52
N VAL A 21 10.01 -6.53 -13.46
CA VAL A 21 10.71 -6.02 -12.28
C VAL A 21 11.99 -6.84 -12.11
N PRO A 22 13.14 -6.32 -12.55
CA PRO A 22 14.42 -7.04 -12.49
C PRO A 22 14.83 -7.37 -11.06
N ALA A 23 14.78 -6.37 -10.16
CA ALA A 23 15.04 -6.51 -8.75
C ALA A 23 14.34 -5.41 -7.97
N LEU A 24 13.77 -5.75 -6.82
CA LEU A 24 13.23 -4.79 -5.85
C LEU A 24 13.40 -5.38 -4.44
N ASP A 25 13.95 -4.59 -3.55
CA ASP A 25 14.04 -4.89 -2.13
C ASP A 25 13.32 -3.80 -1.34
N VAL A 26 12.32 -4.19 -0.54
CA VAL A 26 11.69 -3.35 0.47
C VAL A 26 12.10 -3.89 1.83
N HIS A 27 12.70 -3.04 2.65
CA HIS A 27 13.26 -3.44 3.94
C HIS A 27 12.19 -3.47 5.03
N PRO A 28 12.38 -4.26 6.10
CA PRO A 28 11.52 -4.20 7.26
C PRO A 28 11.45 -2.77 7.83
N HIS A 29 10.28 -2.35 8.31
CA HIS A 29 10.02 -1.01 8.83
C HIS A 29 10.24 0.15 7.86
N GLU A 30 10.24 -0.12 6.56
CA GLU A 30 10.36 0.92 5.54
C GLU A 30 8.98 1.41 5.11
N ILE A 31 8.85 2.70 4.84
CA ILE A 31 7.76 3.26 4.04
C ILE A 31 8.28 3.38 2.62
N PHE A 32 7.82 2.52 1.72
CA PHE A 32 8.25 2.46 0.33
C PHE A 32 7.13 2.97 -0.60
N ALA A 33 7.45 3.93 -1.46
CA ALA A 33 6.52 4.42 -2.47
C ALA A 33 6.80 3.79 -3.84
N ILE A 34 5.74 3.44 -4.58
CA ILE A 34 5.80 3.06 -5.99
C ILE A 34 5.18 4.18 -6.80
N LEU A 35 6.01 4.95 -7.51
CA LEU A 35 5.62 6.03 -8.39
C LEU A 35 5.51 5.55 -9.85
N GLY A 36 4.63 6.19 -10.61
CA GLY A 36 4.50 5.96 -12.05
C GLY A 36 3.22 6.54 -12.63
N SER A 37 3.17 6.71 -13.93
CA SER A 37 1.96 7.16 -14.65
C SER A 37 0.81 6.14 -14.50
N THR A 38 -0.41 6.60 -14.77
CA THR A 38 -1.58 5.70 -14.86
C THR A 38 -1.33 4.62 -15.90
N GLY A 39 -1.64 3.37 -15.56
CA GLY A 39 -1.41 2.22 -16.43
C GLY A 39 0.05 1.73 -16.50
N SER A 40 0.98 2.27 -15.72
CA SER A 40 2.39 1.83 -15.73
C SER A 40 2.63 0.45 -15.11
N GLY A 41 1.64 -0.12 -14.38
CA GLY A 41 1.74 -1.45 -13.78
C GLY A 41 1.91 -1.48 -12.26
N LYS A 42 1.77 -0.34 -11.56
CA LYS A 42 1.91 -0.23 -10.10
C LYS A 42 0.93 -1.16 -9.35
N THR A 43 -0.35 -1.09 -9.70
CA THR A 43 -1.41 -1.97 -9.14
C THR A 43 -1.12 -3.44 -9.45
N VAL A 44 -0.63 -3.76 -10.66
CA VAL A 44 -0.26 -5.14 -11.04
C VAL A 44 0.87 -5.66 -10.17
N LEU A 45 1.86 -4.80 -9.86
CA LEU A 45 2.94 -5.17 -8.93
C LEU A 45 2.41 -5.46 -7.52
N MET A 46 1.56 -4.59 -7.00
CA MET A 46 0.91 -4.81 -5.70
C MET A 46 0.08 -6.10 -5.67
N GLU A 47 -0.73 -6.35 -6.71
CA GLU A 47 -1.55 -7.56 -6.82
C GLU A 47 -0.71 -8.83 -6.90
N ALA A 48 0.47 -8.79 -7.55
CA ALA A 48 1.40 -9.92 -7.57
C ALA A 48 1.94 -10.21 -6.15
N VAL A 49 2.39 -9.18 -5.44
CA VAL A 49 2.83 -9.32 -4.03
C VAL A 49 1.69 -9.84 -3.15
N ALA A 50 0.48 -9.31 -3.33
CA ALA A 50 -0.71 -9.71 -2.59
C ALA A 50 -1.18 -11.14 -2.90
N GLY A 51 -0.80 -11.69 -4.07
CA GLY A 51 -1.27 -12.99 -4.55
C GLY A 51 -2.61 -12.94 -5.27
N ALA A 52 -3.05 -11.75 -5.67
CA ALA A 52 -4.26 -11.55 -6.46
C ALA A 52 -4.04 -11.86 -7.95
N CYS A 53 -2.80 -11.95 -8.41
CA CYS A 53 -2.46 -12.42 -9.76
C CYS A 53 -1.23 -13.33 -9.73
N SER A 54 -1.14 -14.20 -10.74
CA SER A 54 0.02 -15.06 -10.99
C SER A 54 1.06 -14.33 -11.86
N TRP A 55 2.28 -14.83 -11.88
CA TRP A 55 3.36 -14.33 -12.73
C TRP A 55 3.97 -15.46 -13.59
N GLU A 56 4.58 -15.07 -14.72
CA GLU A 56 5.16 -16.03 -15.68
C GLU A 56 6.54 -16.54 -15.25
N ARG A 57 7.35 -15.66 -14.66
CA ARG A 57 8.71 -16.00 -14.20
C ARG A 57 9.16 -15.08 -13.07
N GLY A 58 10.28 -15.45 -12.46
CA GLY A 58 10.86 -14.74 -11.32
C GLY A 58 10.29 -15.22 -10.00
N GLU A 59 10.63 -14.52 -8.96
CA GLU A 59 10.20 -14.86 -7.61
C GLU A 59 9.88 -13.62 -6.78
N ILE A 60 8.97 -13.79 -5.85
CA ILE A 60 8.64 -12.83 -4.78
C ILE A 60 8.87 -13.57 -3.48
N LEU A 61 9.69 -13.00 -2.61
CA LEU A 61 9.91 -13.49 -1.25
C LEU A 61 9.27 -12.50 -0.27
N LEU A 62 8.57 -13.02 0.71
CA LEU A 62 8.05 -12.30 1.87
C LEU A 62 8.75 -12.89 3.09
N ASP A 63 9.57 -12.10 3.77
CA ASP A 63 10.45 -12.55 4.86
C ASP A 63 11.29 -13.79 4.49
N GLY A 64 11.89 -13.75 3.29
CA GLY A 64 12.70 -14.84 2.77
C GLY A 64 11.91 -16.08 2.34
N LYS A 65 10.57 -16.10 2.45
CA LYS A 65 9.71 -17.22 2.05
C LYS A 65 9.07 -16.93 0.69
N ARG A 66 9.09 -17.90 -0.21
CA ARG A 66 8.48 -17.77 -1.53
C ARG A 66 6.97 -17.55 -1.45
N ALA A 67 6.51 -16.43 -2.00
CA ALA A 67 5.09 -16.03 -1.97
C ALA A 67 4.17 -16.97 -2.76
N ASP A 68 4.67 -17.61 -3.84
CA ASP A 68 3.92 -18.59 -4.64
C ASP A 68 3.62 -19.90 -3.89
N THR A 69 4.37 -20.19 -2.85
CA THR A 69 4.15 -21.36 -2.00
C THR A 69 3.28 -21.06 -0.78
N LEU A 70 3.00 -19.78 -0.51
CA LEU A 70 2.20 -19.34 0.64
C LEU A 70 0.74 -19.09 0.23
N PRO A 71 -0.23 -19.72 0.88
CA PRO A 71 -1.63 -19.30 0.79
C PRO A 71 -1.77 -17.82 1.15
N ILE A 72 -2.68 -17.10 0.49
CA ILE A 72 -2.87 -15.64 0.68
C ILE A 72 -3.03 -15.27 2.17
N GLN A 73 -3.78 -16.09 2.92
CA GLN A 73 -4.03 -15.86 4.35
C GLN A 73 -2.78 -15.99 5.24
N GLN A 74 -1.72 -16.64 4.73
CA GLN A 74 -0.44 -16.82 5.44
C GLN A 74 0.62 -15.81 5.03
N ARG A 75 0.32 -14.89 4.10
CA ARG A 75 1.24 -13.83 3.68
C ARG A 75 1.33 -12.68 4.68
N HIS A 76 0.47 -12.65 5.69
CA HIS A 76 0.43 -11.60 6.71
C HIS A 76 0.38 -10.17 6.14
N LEU A 77 -0.38 -10.00 5.06
CA LEU A 77 -0.55 -8.72 4.37
C LEU A 77 -1.85 -8.04 4.79
N GLY A 78 -1.78 -6.73 5.03
CA GLY A 78 -2.93 -5.83 5.04
C GLY A 78 -3.02 -5.13 3.68
N ILE A 79 -4.23 -4.98 3.13
CA ILE A 79 -4.40 -4.34 1.82
C ILE A 79 -5.52 -3.30 1.90
N LEU A 80 -5.22 -2.10 1.39
CA LEU A 80 -6.19 -1.05 1.13
C LEU A 80 -6.23 -0.79 -0.38
N TYR A 81 -7.38 -1.04 -0.99
CA TYR A 81 -7.65 -0.74 -2.41
C TYR A 81 -8.11 0.70 -2.58
N GLN A 82 -7.98 1.23 -3.79
CA GLN A 82 -8.33 2.60 -4.16
C GLN A 82 -9.79 2.96 -3.88
N ASP A 83 -10.71 2.01 -4.04
CA ASP A 83 -12.16 2.17 -3.77
C ASP A 83 -12.55 1.85 -2.32
N TYR A 84 -11.54 1.64 -1.45
CA TYR A 84 -11.67 1.21 -0.05
C TYR A 84 -12.34 -0.16 0.14
N ALA A 85 -13.09 -0.66 -0.82
CA ALA A 85 -13.77 -1.96 -0.86
C ALA A 85 -14.45 -2.33 0.48
N LEU A 86 -15.14 -1.36 1.12
CA LEU A 86 -15.90 -1.61 2.34
C LEU A 86 -17.13 -2.47 2.04
N PHE A 87 -17.46 -3.36 2.97
CA PHE A 87 -18.67 -4.17 2.86
C PHE A 87 -19.91 -3.29 3.11
N PRO A 88 -20.75 -3.02 2.08
CA PRO A 88 -21.82 -2.02 2.20
C PRO A 88 -22.94 -2.42 3.15
N HIS A 89 -23.09 -3.71 3.41
CA HIS A 89 -24.09 -4.30 4.31
C HIS A 89 -23.62 -4.46 5.76
N MET A 90 -22.41 -4.01 6.07
CA MET A 90 -21.80 -4.02 7.40
C MET A 90 -21.58 -2.60 7.88
N THR A 91 -21.74 -2.37 9.19
CA THR A 91 -21.37 -1.11 9.84
C THR A 91 -19.85 -0.90 9.81
N VAL A 92 -19.39 0.29 10.19
CA VAL A 92 -17.94 0.58 10.36
C VAL A 92 -17.30 -0.40 11.34
N ARG A 93 -17.91 -0.64 12.49
CA ARG A 93 -17.45 -1.60 13.50
C ARG A 93 -17.32 -3.01 12.93
N GLU A 94 -18.34 -3.47 12.22
CA GLU A 94 -18.35 -4.80 11.61
C GLU A 94 -17.33 -4.94 10.48
N ASN A 95 -17.15 -3.90 9.67
CA ASN A 95 -16.09 -3.87 8.65
C ASN A 95 -14.71 -4.05 9.28
N ILE A 96 -14.41 -3.29 10.35
CA ILE A 96 -13.11 -3.38 11.02
C ILE A 96 -12.93 -4.79 11.61
N GLY A 97 -13.91 -5.31 12.35
CA GLY A 97 -13.81 -6.60 13.03
C GLY A 97 -13.88 -7.83 12.14
N TYR A 98 -14.21 -7.68 10.86
CA TYR A 98 -14.51 -8.78 9.95
C TYR A 98 -13.39 -9.83 9.88
N GLY A 99 -12.14 -9.41 9.72
CA GLY A 99 -11.01 -10.32 9.61
C GLY A 99 -10.80 -11.21 10.84
N LEU A 100 -10.99 -10.66 12.03
CA LEU A 100 -10.90 -11.41 13.28
C LEU A 100 -12.10 -12.39 13.44
N LYS A 101 -13.30 -11.97 13.01
CA LYS A 101 -14.49 -12.82 13.00
C LYS A 101 -14.28 -14.05 12.10
N VAL A 102 -13.70 -13.87 10.91
CA VAL A 102 -13.37 -14.98 10.00
C VAL A 102 -12.33 -15.93 10.63
N ARG A 103 -11.38 -15.40 11.40
CA ARG A 103 -10.40 -16.19 12.16
C ARG A 103 -10.97 -16.86 13.41
N LYS A 104 -12.27 -16.69 13.68
CA LYS A 104 -12.97 -17.23 14.87
C LYS A 104 -12.33 -16.77 16.19
N THR A 105 -11.82 -15.53 16.22
CA THR A 105 -11.30 -14.90 17.44
C THR A 105 -12.45 -14.72 18.45
N ASP A 106 -12.13 -14.74 19.74
CA ASP A 106 -13.10 -14.52 20.80
C ASP A 106 -13.84 -13.17 20.63
N PRO A 107 -15.18 -13.12 20.76
CA PRO A 107 -15.96 -11.92 20.55
C PRO A 107 -15.54 -10.72 21.42
N ALA A 108 -15.16 -10.96 22.68
CA ALA A 108 -14.73 -9.90 23.59
C ALA A 108 -13.38 -9.30 23.14
N GLU A 109 -12.48 -10.14 22.62
CA GLU A 109 -11.21 -9.70 22.04
C GLU A 109 -11.42 -8.90 20.74
N ILE A 110 -12.37 -9.33 19.88
CA ILE A 110 -12.76 -8.57 18.68
C ILE A 110 -13.22 -7.17 19.08
N GLU A 111 -14.16 -7.09 20.02
CA GLU A 111 -14.71 -5.81 20.45
C GLU A 111 -13.65 -4.89 21.04
N ARG A 112 -12.78 -5.41 21.90
CA ARG A 112 -11.66 -4.67 22.47
C ARG A 112 -10.72 -4.09 21.42
N ARG A 113 -10.33 -4.88 20.41
CA ARG A 113 -9.44 -4.43 19.31
C ARG A 113 -10.12 -3.44 18.39
N VAL A 114 -11.40 -3.66 18.08
CA VAL A 114 -12.18 -2.74 17.23
C VAL A 114 -12.34 -1.39 17.95
N ASP A 115 -12.70 -1.37 19.23
CA ASP A 115 -12.85 -0.14 20.01
C ASP A 115 -11.55 0.66 20.08
N ARG A 116 -10.41 -0.02 20.22
CA ARG A 116 -9.09 0.59 20.17
C ARG A 116 -8.84 1.27 18.83
N LEU A 117 -9.05 0.57 17.71
CA LEU A 117 -8.85 1.13 16.37
C LEU A 117 -9.84 2.27 16.07
N LEU A 118 -11.10 2.15 16.48
CA LEU A 118 -12.07 3.24 16.34
C LEU A 118 -11.61 4.51 17.04
N ALA A 119 -10.99 4.39 18.21
CA ALA A 119 -10.42 5.52 18.95
C ALA A 119 -9.14 6.05 18.28
N ASP A 120 -8.20 5.18 17.93
CA ASP A 120 -6.92 5.55 17.29
C ASP A 120 -7.13 6.28 15.96
N PHE A 121 -8.15 5.88 15.18
CA PHE A 121 -8.49 6.50 13.90
C PHE A 121 -9.51 7.65 14.00
N GLY A 122 -10.00 7.98 15.21
CA GLY A 122 -10.95 9.07 15.43
C GLY A 122 -12.30 8.85 14.75
N ILE A 123 -12.75 7.60 14.60
CA ILE A 123 -14.00 7.23 13.93
C ILE A 123 -15.03 6.58 14.86
N LYS A 124 -14.86 6.69 16.17
CA LYS A 124 -15.77 6.11 17.16
C LYS A 124 -17.21 6.60 17.01
N ALA A 125 -17.40 7.88 16.67
CA ALA A 125 -18.73 8.50 16.52
C ALA A 125 -19.55 7.91 15.35
N ILE A 126 -18.91 7.20 14.43
CA ILE A 126 -19.56 6.60 13.26
C ILE A 126 -19.53 5.06 13.28
N ALA A 127 -19.16 4.46 14.41
CA ALA A 127 -18.96 3.00 14.53
C ALA A 127 -20.14 2.18 14.02
N ASP A 128 -21.37 2.65 14.28
CA ASP A 128 -22.61 1.96 13.93
C ASP A 128 -23.23 2.43 12.58
N ARG A 129 -22.52 3.30 11.84
CA ARG A 129 -22.96 3.75 10.52
C ARG A 129 -22.53 2.77 9.44
N TYR A 130 -23.28 2.76 8.34
CA TYR A 130 -22.97 2.00 7.14
C TYR A 130 -22.11 2.83 6.18
N PRO A 131 -21.30 2.20 5.31
CA PRO A 131 -20.40 2.90 4.37
C PRO A 131 -21.09 3.94 3.47
N GLY A 132 -22.35 3.72 3.11
CA GLY A 132 -23.07 4.64 2.20
C GLY A 132 -23.41 6.02 2.81
N ILE A 133 -23.22 6.23 4.10
CA ILE A 133 -23.58 7.47 4.81
C ILE A 133 -22.40 8.09 5.58
N ILE A 134 -21.17 7.68 5.27
CA ILE A 134 -19.95 8.25 5.83
C ILE A 134 -19.15 9.00 4.75
N SER A 135 -18.32 9.96 5.16
CA SER A 135 -17.45 10.71 4.24
C SER A 135 -16.32 9.83 3.67
N GLY A 136 -15.71 10.26 2.55
CA GLY A 136 -14.58 9.54 1.96
C GLY A 136 -13.40 9.36 2.92
N GLY A 137 -13.07 10.39 3.71
CA GLY A 137 -12.01 10.28 4.73
C GLY A 137 -12.35 9.32 5.88
N GLU A 138 -13.65 9.24 6.29
CA GLU A 138 -14.11 8.27 7.27
C GLU A 138 -14.08 6.84 6.68
N ALA A 139 -14.49 6.67 5.44
CA ALA A 139 -14.43 5.38 4.73
C ALA A 139 -12.98 4.89 4.61
N GLN A 140 -12.06 5.77 4.26
CA GLN A 140 -10.64 5.45 4.18
C GLN A 140 -10.06 5.04 5.54
N ARG A 141 -10.31 5.80 6.61
CA ARG A 141 -9.87 5.44 7.96
C ARG A 141 -10.47 4.10 8.41
N THR A 142 -11.72 3.82 8.06
CA THR A 142 -12.36 2.52 8.32
C THR A 142 -11.65 1.39 7.58
N ALA A 143 -11.34 1.57 6.30
CA ALA A 143 -10.66 0.55 5.50
C ALA A 143 -9.22 0.31 5.98
N LEU A 144 -8.51 1.36 6.38
CA LEU A 144 -7.17 1.26 6.97
C LEU A 144 -7.20 0.52 8.31
N ALA A 145 -8.16 0.85 9.19
CA ALA A 145 -8.36 0.14 10.45
C ALA A 145 -8.70 -1.35 10.22
N ARG A 146 -9.53 -1.66 9.20
CA ARG A 146 -9.83 -3.04 8.81
C ARG A 146 -8.59 -3.80 8.33
N ALA A 147 -7.71 -3.15 7.59
CA ALA A 147 -6.45 -3.77 7.15
C ALA A 147 -5.49 -4.04 8.32
N LEU A 148 -5.47 -3.16 9.31
CA LEU A 148 -4.55 -3.21 10.46
C LEU A 148 -5.02 -4.10 11.62
N ILE A 149 -6.32 -4.43 11.70
CA ILE A 149 -6.82 -5.21 12.85
C ILE A 149 -6.20 -6.60 12.96
N LEU A 150 -5.70 -7.12 11.85
CA LEU A 150 -5.02 -8.40 11.78
C LEU A 150 -3.52 -8.32 12.09
N GLU A 151 -3.01 -7.12 12.42
CA GLU A 151 -1.61 -6.84 12.72
C GLU A 151 -0.69 -7.38 11.61
N PRO A 152 -0.83 -6.88 10.36
CA PRO A 152 -0.05 -7.38 9.25
C PRO A 152 1.42 -7.01 9.38
N ASP A 153 2.32 -7.86 8.86
CA ASP A 153 3.75 -7.57 8.79
C ASP A 153 4.05 -6.56 7.67
N ILE A 154 3.21 -6.54 6.61
CA ILE A 154 3.31 -5.62 5.47
C ILE A 154 1.93 -5.04 5.16
N LEU A 155 1.86 -3.72 4.98
CA LEU A 155 0.65 -2.98 4.59
C LEU A 155 0.81 -2.46 3.16
N LEU A 156 -0.05 -2.90 2.25
CA LEU A 156 -0.10 -2.49 0.85
C LEU A 156 -1.25 -1.50 0.63
N LEU A 157 -0.96 -0.32 0.07
CA LEU A 157 -1.93 0.76 -0.12
C LEU A 157 -1.97 1.20 -1.59
N ASP A 158 -3.10 1.03 -2.27
CA ASP A 158 -3.26 1.43 -3.66
C ASP A 158 -3.91 2.81 -3.76
N GLU A 159 -3.14 3.81 -4.18
CA GLU A 159 -3.53 5.21 -4.31
C GLU A 159 -4.33 5.75 -3.10
N PRO A 160 -3.80 5.60 -1.85
CA PRO A 160 -4.58 5.81 -0.65
C PRO A 160 -5.09 7.24 -0.47
N PHE A 161 -4.58 8.21 -1.23
CA PHE A 161 -4.93 9.63 -1.07
C PHE A 161 -5.61 10.24 -2.28
N SER A 162 -5.81 9.48 -3.37
CA SER A 162 -6.26 10.01 -4.67
C SER A 162 -7.63 10.69 -4.63
N ALA A 163 -8.56 10.19 -3.79
CA ALA A 163 -9.93 10.68 -3.68
C ALA A 163 -10.13 11.76 -2.59
N LEU A 164 -9.05 12.25 -1.96
CA LEU A 164 -9.13 13.19 -0.85
C LEU A 164 -8.84 14.63 -1.26
N ASP A 165 -9.53 15.56 -0.64
CA ASP A 165 -9.18 16.99 -0.71
C ASP A 165 -7.86 17.31 0.00
N PRO A 166 -7.18 18.43 -0.30
CA PRO A 166 -5.85 18.75 0.24
C PRO A 166 -5.78 18.82 1.76
N ALA A 167 -6.86 19.21 2.45
CA ALA A 167 -6.86 19.29 3.91
C ALA A 167 -6.93 17.90 4.53
N THR A 168 -7.81 17.04 4.01
CA THR A 168 -7.95 15.65 4.42
C THR A 168 -6.69 14.84 4.11
N LYS A 169 -6.03 15.07 2.95
CA LYS A 169 -4.73 14.45 2.62
C LYS A 169 -3.69 14.70 3.71
N ARG A 170 -3.51 15.97 4.14
CA ARG A 170 -2.54 16.30 5.21
C ARG A 170 -2.84 15.57 6.52
N GLN A 171 -4.11 15.45 6.90
CA GLN A 171 -4.50 14.68 8.07
C GLN A 171 -4.14 13.21 7.92
N MET A 172 -4.39 12.62 6.73
CA MET A 172 -4.10 11.22 6.45
C MET A 172 -2.60 10.92 6.40
N TYR A 173 -1.75 11.88 6.01
CA TYR A 173 -0.30 11.72 6.14
C TYR A 173 0.13 11.57 7.61
N GLY A 174 -0.50 12.34 8.51
CA GLY A 174 -0.32 12.15 9.95
C GLY A 174 -0.73 10.76 10.42
N VAL A 175 -1.92 10.32 10.02
CA VAL A 175 -2.42 8.97 10.33
C VAL A 175 -1.47 7.88 9.83
N MET A 176 -0.93 8.02 8.60
CA MET A 176 0.02 7.05 8.04
C MET A 176 1.30 6.97 8.86
N ARG A 177 1.86 8.11 9.27
CA ARG A 177 3.05 8.16 10.14
C ARG A 177 2.77 7.57 11.53
N ASP A 178 1.60 7.85 12.10
CA ASP A 178 1.18 7.27 13.38
C ASP A 178 1.01 5.76 13.28
N VAL A 179 0.44 5.27 12.17
CA VAL A 179 0.36 3.83 11.87
C VAL A 179 1.74 3.22 11.80
N HIS A 180 2.65 3.79 11.00
CA HIS A 180 4.02 3.29 10.88
C HIS A 180 4.77 3.28 12.23
N ALA A 181 4.60 4.31 13.06
CA ALA A 181 5.25 4.40 14.37
C ALA A 181 4.68 3.43 15.42
N ARG A 182 3.40 3.08 15.32
CA ARG A 182 2.69 2.27 16.34
C ARG A 182 2.55 0.80 15.98
N PHE A 183 2.37 0.53 14.69
CA PHE A 183 2.22 -0.82 14.16
C PHE A 183 3.56 -1.23 13.57
N ASP A 184 4.12 -2.29 14.09
CA ASP A 184 5.40 -2.86 13.66
C ASP A 184 5.25 -3.48 12.27
N CYS A 185 5.02 -2.65 11.23
CA CYS A 185 4.79 -3.10 9.86
C CYS A 185 5.56 -2.27 8.83
N THR A 186 5.89 -2.91 7.72
CA THR A 186 6.40 -2.25 6.50
C THR A 186 5.24 -1.71 5.69
N ILE A 187 5.34 -0.51 5.16
CA ILE A 187 4.29 0.12 4.34
C ILE A 187 4.77 0.25 2.91
N VAL A 188 4.00 -0.28 1.96
CA VAL A 188 4.19 -0.04 0.53
C VAL A 188 2.96 0.66 -0.01
N PHE A 189 3.13 1.84 -0.57
CA PHE A 189 2.02 2.55 -1.19
C PHE A 189 2.30 2.94 -2.63
N VAL A 190 1.25 2.88 -3.44
CA VAL A 190 1.26 3.30 -4.82
C VAL A 190 0.70 4.72 -4.92
N THR A 191 1.37 5.58 -5.67
CA THR A 191 0.88 6.92 -5.96
C THR A 191 1.39 7.41 -7.31
N HIS A 192 0.74 8.44 -7.85
CA HIS A 192 1.23 9.24 -8.98
C HIS A 192 1.66 10.65 -8.54
N ASP A 193 1.54 10.98 -7.26
CA ASP A 193 1.87 12.27 -6.68
C ASP A 193 3.29 12.25 -6.07
N PHE A 194 4.19 13.03 -6.65
CA PHE A 194 5.59 13.16 -6.18
C PHE A 194 5.69 13.74 -4.77
N ALA A 195 4.76 14.63 -4.39
CA ALA A 195 4.77 15.23 -3.07
C ALA A 195 4.43 14.20 -1.99
N GLU A 196 3.49 13.30 -2.25
CA GLU A 196 3.16 12.18 -1.36
C GLU A 196 4.37 11.28 -1.11
N ALA A 197 5.05 10.88 -2.18
CA ALA A 197 6.25 10.04 -2.09
C ALA A 197 7.37 10.72 -1.28
N ARG A 198 7.65 12.01 -1.54
CA ARG A 198 8.68 12.77 -0.81
C ARG A 198 8.36 13.00 0.66
N ILE A 199 7.07 13.19 0.99
CA ILE A 199 6.66 13.49 2.37
C ILE A 199 6.66 12.24 3.23
N LEU A 200 6.28 11.08 2.66
CA LEU A 200 5.97 9.89 3.43
C LEU A 200 7.02 8.78 3.32
N ALA A 201 7.63 8.61 2.15
CA ALA A 201 8.48 7.46 1.89
C ALA A 201 9.94 7.68 2.30
N ASP A 202 10.59 6.58 2.70
CA ASP A 202 12.05 6.50 2.85
C ASP A 202 12.71 6.31 1.49
N ARG A 203 12.14 5.41 0.68
CA ARG A 203 12.60 5.12 -0.68
C ARG A 203 11.45 5.05 -1.66
N VAL A 204 11.78 5.28 -2.93
CA VAL A 204 10.81 5.35 -4.03
C VAL A 204 11.28 4.48 -5.20
N GLY A 205 10.41 3.61 -5.67
CA GLY A 205 10.56 2.88 -6.93
C GLY A 205 9.75 3.55 -8.05
N ILE A 206 10.36 3.79 -9.21
CA ILE A 206 9.67 4.38 -10.37
C ILE A 206 9.35 3.30 -11.38
N VAL A 207 8.06 3.12 -11.70
CA VAL A 207 7.55 2.15 -12.68
C VAL A 207 7.00 2.90 -13.88
N LEU A 208 7.59 2.70 -15.05
CA LEU A 208 7.17 3.31 -16.32
C LEU A 208 7.10 2.25 -17.42
N GLY A 209 6.05 2.32 -18.24
CA GLY A 209 5.88 1.42 -19.40
C GLY A 209 5.98 -0.07 -19.03
N GLY A 210 5.45 -0.47 -17.89
CA GLY A 210 5.53 -1.86 -17.43
C GLY A 210 6.90 -2.29 -16.89
N ARG A 211 7.79 -1.36 -16.54
CA ARG A 211 9.12 -1.72 -16.03
C ARG A 211 9.49 -0.89 -14.80
N LEU A 212 10.06 -1.54 -13.80
CA LEU A 212 10.75 -0.84 -12.71
C LEU A 212 12.06 -0.27 -13.26
N ARG A 213 12.18 1.07 -13.28
CA ARG A 213 13.30 1.81 -13.87
C ARG A 213 14.40 2.07 -12.86
N THR A 214 14.03 2.53 -11.68
CA THR A 214 14.99 2.90 -10.64
C THR A 214 14.36 2.79 -9.26
N VAL A 215 15.20 2.65 -8.23
CA VAL A 215 14.85 2.78 -6.82
C VAL A 215 15.82 3.78 -6.20
N ARG A 216 15.28 4.77 -5.47
CA ARG A 216 16.07 5.85 -4.85
C ARG A 216 15.54 6.17 -3.45
N THR A 217 16.32 6.87 -2.65
CA THR A 217 15.81 7.52 -1.44
C THR A 217 14.90 8.69 -1.82
N ALA A 218 13.88 8.95 -1.02
CA ALA A 218 12.86 9.95 -1.36
C ALA A 218 13.40 11.38 -1.42
N ASP A 219 14.45 11.69 -0.65
CA ASP A 219 15.17 12.97 -0.68
C ASP A 219 15.91 13.22 -2.00
N ARG A 220 16.36 12.12 -2.66
CA ARG A 220 17.07 12.15 -3.96
C ARG A 220 16.16 11.85 -5.15
N LEU A 221 14.85 11.93 -5.00
CA LEU A 221 13.90 11.61 -6.06
C LEU A 221 14.16 12.42 -7.35
N PHE A 222 14.54 13.69 -7.21
CA PHE A 222 14.79 14.60 -8.33
C PHE A 222 16.27 14.76 -8.73
N ASP A 223 17.18 13.99 -8.15
CA ASP A 223 18.58 13.99 -8.56
C ASP A 223 18.67 13.38 -9.97
N VAL A 224 19.30 14.11 -10.89
CA VAL A 224 19.38 13.72 -12.32
C VAL A 224 20.40 12.63 -12.60
N GLU A 225 21.35 12.42 -11.69
CA GLU A 225 22.47 11.50 -11.89
C GLU A 225 21.99 10.05 -12.06
N GLY A 226 22.40 9.43 -13.18
CA GLY A 226 22.12 8.03 -13.49
C GLY A 226 20.67 7.73 -13.86
N LEU A 227 19.83 8.76 -14.16
CA LEU A 227 18.46 8.56 -14.64
C LEU A 227 18.40 8.41 -16.15
N GLU A 228 17.56 7.47 -16.60
CA GLU A 228 17.20 7.31 -18.01
C GLU A 228 16.32 8.50 -18.47
N SER A 229 16.33 8.80 -19.78
CA SER A 229 15.61 9.95 -20.35
C SER A 229 14.10 9.92 -20.12
N ASP A 230 13.48 8.74 -20.10
CA ASP A 230 12.05 8.59 -19.83
C ASP A 230 11.70 8.85 -18.36
N VAL A 231 12.61 8.55 -17.43
CA VAL A 231 12.46 8.89 -16.02
C VAL A 231 12.60 10.39 -15.80
N LEU A 232 13.58 11.03 -16.48
CA LEU A 232 13.74 12.49 -16.44
C LEU A 232 12.50 13.22 -16.97
N ALA A 233 11.97 12.76 -18.09
CA ALA A 233 10.74 13.30 -18.66
C ALA A 233 9.52 13.08 -17.73
N PHE A 234 9.44 11.93 -17.06
CA PHE A 234 8.37 11.65 -16.12
C PHE A 234 8.45 12.56 -14.88
N LEU A 235 9.64 12.87 -14.40
CA LEU A 235 9.88 13.75 -13.26
C LEU A 235 9.78 15.25 -13.62
N ASP A 236 9.45 15.58 -14.89
CA ASP A 236 9.41 16.96 -15.42
C ASP A 236 10.72 17.73 -15.19
N ILE A 237 11.83 17.00 -15.27
CA ILE A 237 13.17 17.59 -15.15
C ILE A 237 13.65 17.92 -16.56
N ASP A 238 13.65 19.21 -16.90
CA ASP A 238 14.14 19.69 -18.18
C ASP A 238 15.61 19.30 -18.42
N ASN A 239 15.90 18.74 -19.59
CA ASN A 239 17.26 18.44 -20.06
C ASN A 239 18.14 19.70 -20.23
N ALA A 240 17.70 20.87 -19.79
CA ALA A 240 18.35 22.17 -19.93
C ALA A 240 19.51 22.40 -18.95
N THR A 241 19.83 21.43 -18.08
CA THR A 241 20.89 21.57 -17.05
C THR A 241 22.04 20.58 -17.27
N ARG A 242 22.37 20.29 -18.52
CA ARG A 242 23.63 19.60 -18.89
C ARG A 242 24.68 20.59 -19.40
#